data_9f01f3e4d67a8a4be574ee58c9fd2d60
#
_entry.id   9f01f3e4d67a8a4be574ee58c9fd2d60
#
_cell.length_a   1.000
_cell.length_b   1.000
_cell.length_c   1.000
_cell.angle_alpha   90.00
_cell.angle_beta   90.00
_cell.angle_gamma   90.00
#
_symmetry.space_group_name_H-M   'P 1'
#
loop_
_entity.id
_entity.type
_entity.pdbx_description
1 polymer ?
#
loop_
_entity_poly.entity_id
_entity_poly.type
_entity_poly.pdbx_seq_one_letter_code
_entity_poly.pdbx_strand_id
1 'polypeptide(L)'
;NLEFMSGSDKGSIVYMVTSYNAGSGKSFIAANLSAITSIRNKKVILIDGDLRHTTTSQLVPDAEQGLSDYLSGCVSDYHGLIRTVEAGNGVSVLPVGTVPPNPIELLSSPKFGMLIESLRKEFDVIIIDCPPANMMADAAIIGKFVDKTIFVVRAGLFERKLLGQLE
;
A
#
# COMPACT_ATOMS: atom_id res chain seq x y z
N ASN A 1 -9.28 -13.16 -10.42
CA ASN A 1 -9.33 -12.32 -11.61
C ASN A 1 -9.70 -10.89 -11.17
N LEU A 2 -8.69 -10.05 -10.89
CA LEU A 2 -8.88 -8.67 -10.41
C LEU A 2 -9.62 -7.78 -11.43
N GLU A 3 -9.56 -8.11 -12.72
CA GLU A 3 -10.30 -7.40 -13.77
C GLU A 3 -11.82 -7.51 -13.64
N PHE A 4 -12.32 -8.64 -13.13
CA PHE A 4 -13.75 -8.80 -12.86
C PHE A 4 -14.24 -7.92 -11.70
N MET A 5 -13.32 -7.39 -10.90
CA MET A 5 -13.64 -6.53 -9.76
C MET A 5 -13.55 -5.04 -10.10
N SER A 6 -12.93 -4.67 -11.23
CA SER A 6 -12.95 -3.31 -11.76
C SER A 6 -14.17 -3.17 -12.66
N GLY A 7 -15.17 -2.42 -12.21
CA GLY A 7 -16.22 -1.94 -13.09
C GLY A 7 -15.60 -1.17 -14.26
N SER A 8 -16.29 -1.16 -15.39
CA SER A 8 -15.85 -0.67 -16.71
C SER A 8 -15.54 0.82 -16.83
N ASP A 9 -15.17 1.51 -15.75
CA ASP A 9 -14.78 2.92 -15.80
C ASP A 9 -13.23 3.06 -15.82
N LYS A 10 -12.76 3.89 -16.77
CA LYS A 10 -11.37 4.17 -17.11
C LYS A 10 -10.62 5.00 -16.05
N GLY A 11 -10.81 4.70 -14.77
CA GLY A 11 -10.18 5.40 -13.66
C GLY A 11 -9.07 4.58 -12.99
N SER A 12 -8.16 5.27 -12.29
CA SER A 12 -7.19 4.64 -11.38
C SER A 12 -7.93 3.89 -10.27
N ILE A 13 -7.39 2.72 -9.87
CA ILE A 13 -7.95 1.94 -8.76
C ILE A 13 -6.94 1.80 -7.63
N VAL A 14 -7.40 2.01 -6.40
CA VAL A 14 -6.58 1.90 -5.18
C VAL A 14 -6.98 0.66 -4.40
N TYR A 15 -6.02 -0.23 -4.20
CA TYR A 15 -6.14 -1.43 -3.37
C TYR A 15 -5.40 -1.25 -2.05
N MET A 16 -6.04 -1.61 -0.96
CA MET A 16 -5.37 -1.86 0.32
C MET A 16 -5.13 -3.36 0.47
N VAL A 17 -3.92 -3.77 0.82
CA VAL A 17 -3.59 -5.15 1.17
C VAL A 17 -3.31 -5.21 2.66
N THR A 18 -4.12 -5.95 3.40
CA THR A 18 -3.98 -6.11 4.85
C THR A 18 -4.23 -7.56 5.27
N SER A 19 -4.04 -7.87 6.54
CA SER A 19 -4.32 -9.18 7.14
C SER A 19 -4.73 -9.01 8.58
N TYR A 20 -5.30 -10.04 9.21
CA TYR A 20 -5.60 -9.98 10.65
C TYR A 20 -4.32 -10.00 11.48
N ASN A 21 -3.42 -10.95 11.19
CA ASN A 21 -2.18 -11.18 11.95
C ASN A 21 -0.94 -10.73 11.17
N ALA A 22 0.11 -10.34 11.90
CA ALA A 22 1.45 -10.23 11.33
C ALA A 22 1.92 -11.58 10.76
N GLY A 23 2.80 -11.57 9.77
CA GLY A 23 3.34 -12.81 9.17
C GLY A 23 2.37 -13.56 8.25
N SER A 24 1.18 -13.02 7.92
CA SER A 24 0.21 -13.65 7.02
C SER A 24 0.61 -13.61 5.54
N GLY A 25 1.66 -12.88 5.17
CA GLY A 25 2.16 -12.78 3.80
C GLY A 25 1.58 -11.59 3.01
N LYS A 26 0.97 -10.59 3.67
CA LYS A 26 0.37 -9.41 3.02
C LYS A 26 1.35 -8.68 2.09
N SER A 27 2.56 -8.36 2.56
CA SER A 27 3.58 -7.65 1.78
C SER A 27 4.06 -8.48 0.58
N PHE A 28 4.21 -9.79 0.74
CA PHE A 28 4.51 -10.70 -0.36
C PHE A 28 3.40 -10.68 -1.43
N ILE A 29 2.14 -10.72 -1.02
CA ILE A 29 0.99 -10.63 -1.93
C ILE A 29 0.95 -9.26 -2.62
N ALA A 30 1.16 -8.16 -1.88
CA ALA A 30 1.17 -6.81 -2.44
C ALA A 30 2.25 -6.65 -3.52
N ALA A 31 3.48 -7.08 -3.24
CA ALA A 31 4.59 -7.01 -4.18
C ALA A 31 4.34 -7.85 -5.46
N ASN A 32 3.91 -9.11 -5.30
CA ASN A 32 3.63 -9.98 -6.44
C ASN A 32 2.44 -9.48 -7.27
N LEU A 33 1.39 -8.96 -6.62
CA LEU A 33 0.24 -8.37 -7.30
C LEU A 33 0.66 -7.16 -8.13
N SER A 34 1.55 -6.31 -7.60
CA SER A 34 2.11 -5.17 -8.31
C SER A 34 2.89 -5.62 -9.55
N ALA A 35 3.76 -6.63 -9.42
CA ALA A 35 4.55 -7.19 -10.52
C ALA A 35 3.64 -7.80 -11.61
N ILE A 36 2.66 -8.61 -11.24
CA ILE A 36 1.73 -9.24 -12.19
C ILE A 36 0.89 -8.17 -12.93
N THR A 37 0.49 -7.11 -12.22
CA THR A 37 -0.29 -6.03 -12.79
C THR A 37 0.54 -5.21 -13.79
N SER A 38 1.82 -4.98 -13.51
CA SER A 38 2.73 -4.26 -14.42
C SER A 38 2.98 -5.02 -15.73
N ILE A 39 3.01 -6.37 -15.71
CA ILE A 39 3.14 -7.21 -16.91
C ILE A 39 2.00 -6.95 -17.91
N ARG A 40 0.85 -6.49 -17.45
CA ARG A 40 -0.31 -6.12 -18.28
C ARG A 40 -0.23 -4.70 -18.83
N ASN A 41 0.94 -4.09 -18.88
CA ASN A 41 1.19 -2.70 -19.32
C ASN A 41 0.40 -1.66 -18.52
N LYS A 42 0.12 -1.94 -17.25
CA LYS A 42 -0.46 -0.98 -16.31
C LYS A 42 0.64 -0.25 -15.55
N LYS A 43 0.50 1.06 -15.40
CA LYS A 43 1.36 1.84 -14.50
C LYS A 43 0.96 1.54 -13.07
N VAL A 44 1.85 0.91 -12.32
CA VAL A 44 1.58 0.46 -10.95
C VAL A 44 2.52 1.13 -9.97
N ILE A 45 1.96 1.59 -8.85
CA ILE A 45 2.75 2.01 -7.69
C ILE A 45 2.38 1.16 -6.47
N LEU A 46 3.40 0.68 -5.78
CA LEU A 46 3.31 0.00 -4.49
C LEU A 46 3.76 0.97 -3.40
N ILE A 47 2.89 1.24 -2.44
CA ILE A 47 3.14 2.14 -1.31
C ILE A 47 3.31 1.30 -0.05
N ASP A 48 4.38 1.52 0.69
CA ASP A 48 4.55 0.94 2.02
C ASP A 48 3.77 1.80 3.04
N GLY A 49 2.56 1.35 3.38
CA GLY A 49 1.67 2.00 4.33
C GLY A 49 1.87 1.54 5.78
N ASP A 50 2.73 0.53 6.02
CA ASP A 50 3.11 0.11 7.37
C ASP A 50 4.29 0.97 7.87
N LEU A 51 4.01 2.18 8.33
CA LEU A 51 5.04 3.13 8.77
C LEU A 51 5.84 2.65 10.00
N ARG A 52 5.49 1.50 10.57
CA ARG A 52 6.15 0.91 11.75
C ARG A 52 7.11 -0.22 11.37
N HIS A 53 6.72 -1.03 10.38
CA HIS A 53 7.43 -2.25 9.99
C HIS A 53 7.72 -2.24 8.48
N THR A 54 8.69 -1.49 8.07
CA THR A 54 9.13 -1.17 6.70
C THR A 54 9.41 -2.39 5.80
N THR A 55 8.45 -3.33 5.70
CA THR A 55 8.66 -4.62 5.01
C THR A 55 8.76 -4.45 3.50
N THR A 56 7.85 -3.69 2.92
CA THR A 56 7.82 -3.42 1.46
C THR A 56 8.97 -2.49 1.06
N SER A 57 9.41 -1.61 1.95
CA SER A 57 10.57 -0.73 1.75
C SER A 57 11.88 -1.49 1.54
N GLN A 58 11.95 -2.76 1.96
CA GLN A 58 13.12 -3.62 1.71
C GLN A 58 13.34 -3.93 0.22
N LEU A 59 12.35 -3.70 -0.64
CA LEU A 59 12.49 -3.80 -2.10
C LEU A 59 13.39 -2.69 -2.67
N VAL A 60 13.58 -1.61 -1.92
CA VAL A 60 14.39 -0.44 -2.30
C VAL A 60 15.29 -0.01 -1.12
N PRO A 61 16.26 -0.86 -0.73
CA PRO A 61 17.03 -0.68 0.52
C PRO A 61 17.84 0.62 0.57
N ASP A 62 18.18 1.19 -0.58
CA ASP A 62 18.95 2.43 -0.68
C ASP A 62 18.09 3.70 -0.56
N ALA A 63 16.78 3.55 -0.31
CA ALA A 63 15.87 4.68 -0.17
C ALA A 63 15.91 5.21 1.29
N GLU A 64 16.63 6.29 1.50
CA GLU A 64 16.72 6.94 2.82
C GLU A 64 15.47 7.72 3.21
N GLN A 65 14.75 8.27 2.23
CA GLN A 65 13.53 9.06 2.39
C GLN A 65 12.34 8.42 1.69
N GLY A 66 11.13 8.71 2.18
CA GLY A 66 9.91 8.12 1.65
C GLY A 66 8.63 8.82 2.11
N LEU A 67 7.57 8.03 2.22
CA LEU A 67 6.21 8.48 2.53
C LEU A 67 6.15 9.31 3.82
N SER A 68 6.80 8.88 4.88
CA SER A 68 6.80 9.58 6.17
C SER A 68 7.46 10.96 6.09
N ASP A 69 8.57 11.07 5.34
CA ASP A 69 9.28 12.33 5.15
C ASP A 69 8.46 13.33 4.34
N TYR A 70 7.71 12.82 3.35
CA TYR A 70 6.75 13.65 2.63
C TYR A 70 5.60 14.10 3.53
N LEU A 71 4.96 13.18 4.26
CA LEU A 71 3.80 13.49 5.09
C LEU A 71 4.15 14.46 6.23
N SER A 72 5.32 14.31 6.85
CA SER A 72 5.82 15.22 7.89
C SER A 72 6.20 16.60 7.37
N GLY A 73 6.35 16.78 6.05
CA GLY A 73 6.77 18.03 5.44
C GLY A 73 8.28 18.23 5.34
N CYS A 74 9.09 17.22 5.71
CA CYS A 74 10.54 17.24 5.52
C CYS A 74 10.91 17.29 4.04
N VAL A 75 10.07 16.67 3.18
CA VAL A 75 10.18 16.70 1.73
C VAL A 75 8.89 17.24 1.13
N SER A 76 9.00 18.16 0.18
CA SER A 76 7.84 18.81 -0.45
C SER A 76 7.36 18.10 -1.71
N ASP A 77 8.26 17.42 -2.43
CA ASP A 77 7.97 16.69 -3.67
C ASP A 77 8.10 15.17 -3.49
N TYR A 78 7.00 14.44 -3.65
CA TYR A 78 6.98 12.98 -3.54
C TYR A 78 7.58 12.26 -4.73
N HIS A 79 7.67 12.89 -5.91
CA HIS A 79 8.21 12.24 -7.11
C HIS A 79 9.67 11.81 -6.92
N GLY A 80 10.47 12.63 -6.24
CA GLY A 80 11.85 12.30 -5.91
C GLY A 80 12.01 11.12 -4.94
N LEU A 81 10.93 10.68 -4.29
CA LEU A 81 10.92 9.58 -3.32
C LEU A 81 10.55 8.23 -3.98
N ILE A 82 9.92 8.25 -5.15
CA ILE A 82 9.52 7.05 -5.87
C ILE A 82 10.75 6.38 -6.47
N ARG A 83 10.84 5.08 -6.28
CA ARG A 83 11.89 4.21 -6.84
C ARG A 83 11.26 3.20 -7.78
N THR A 84 12.01 2.77 -8.80
CA THR A 84 11.55 1.71 -9.71
C THR A 84 12.28 0.41 -9.39
N VAL A 85 11.53 -0.66 -9.26
CA VAL A 85 12.03 -2.02 -9.07
C VAL A 85 11.83 -2.80 -10.36
N GLU A 86 12.85 -3.56 -10.77
CA GLU A 86 12.79 -4.46 -11.93
C GLU A 86 11.96 -5.72 -11.58
N ALA A 87 10.64 -5.54 -11.55
CA ALA A 87 9.68 -6.62 -11.34
C ALA A 87 8.56 -6.49 -12.38
N GLY A 88 8.31 -7.55 -13.15
CA GLY A 88 7.42 -7.48 -14.30
C GLY A 88 7.95 -6.51 -15.36
N ASN A 89 7.13 -5.54 -15.75
CA ASN A 89 7.50 -4.43 -16.65
C ASN A 89 7.94 -3.16 -15.91
N GLY A 90 8.42 -3.31 -14.67
CA GLY A 90 8.75 -2.23 -13.77
C GLY A 90 7.59 -1.88 -12.82
N VAL A 91 7.88 -1.80 -11.53
CA VAL A 91 6.96 -1.38 -10.48
C VAL A 91 7.54 -0.16 -9.78
N SER A 92 6.77 0.91 -9.70
CA SER A 92 7.11 2.06 -8.88
C SER A 92 6.87 1.71 -7.41
N VAL A 93 7.80 2.07 -6.53
CA VAL A 93 7.70 1.83 -5.08
C VAL A 93 7.87 3.16 -4.34
N LEU A 94 6.95 3.47 -3.45
CA LEU A 94 7.08 4.57 -2.49
C LEU A 94 7.35 3.94 -1.11
N PRO A 95 8.61 3.95 -0.65
CA PRO A 95 9.00 3.38 0.64
C PRO A 95 8.53 4.25 1.81
N VAL A 96 8.66 3.74 3.02
CA VAL A 96 8.37 4.52 4.25
C VAL A 96 9.32 5.70 4.40
N GLY A 97 10.62 5.49 4.18
CA GLY A 97 11.67 6.43 4.56
C GLY A 97 11.97 6.36 6.06
N THR A 98 12.11 7.51 6.70
CA THR A 98 12.34 7.61 8.14
C THR A 98 11.15 7.09 8.92
N VAL A 99 11.35 6.12 9.83
CA VAL A 99 10.28 5.60 10.68
C VAL A 99 9.81 6.69 11.65
N PRO A 100 8.55 7.14 11.56
CA PRO A 100 8.09 8.27 12.35
C PRO A 100 7.63 7.83 13.75
N PRO A 101 7.72 8.71 14.75
CA PRO A 101 7.20 8.42 16.10
C PRO A 101 5.65 8.47 16.17
N ASN A 102 4.99 9.11 15.20
CA ASN A 102 3.54 9.39 15.18
C ASN A 102 2.87 8.94 13.86
N PRO A 103 2.93 7.65 13.48
CA PRO A 103 2.44 7.17 12.19
C PRO A 103 0.95 7.44 11.95
N ILE A 104 0.11 7.29 12.97
CA ILE A 104 -1.34 7.52 12.90
C ILE A 104 -1.65 8.97 12.52
N GLU A 105 -0.96 9.93 13.12
CA GLU A 105 -1.15 11.35 12.84
C GLU A 105 -0.80 11.68 11.38
N LEU A 106 0.32 11.16 10.89
CA LEU A 106 0.77 11.36 9.51
C LEU A 106 -0.23 10.79 8.49
N LEU A 107 -0.69 9.55 8.69
CA LEU A 107 -1.67 8.90 7.81
C LEU A 107 -3.05 9.58 7.87
N SER A 108 -3.41 10.17 9.02
CA SER A 108 -4.67 10.92 9.18
C SER A 108 -4.62 12.34 8.59
N SER A 109 -3.44 12.80 8.19
CA SER A 109 -3.28 14.16 7.67
C SER A 109 -3.97 14.33 6.31
N PRO A 110 -4.49 15.52 5.99
CA PRO A 110 -5.04 15.80 4.66
C PRO A 110 -4.03 15.55 3.53
N LYS A 111 -2.74 15.62 3.85
CA LYS A 111 -1.64 15.44 2.89
C LYS A 111 -1.57 14.02 2.33
N PHE A 112 -1.93 13.01 3.14
CA PHE A 112 -2.04 11.63 2.65
C PHE A 112 -3.14 11.49 1.60
N GLY A 113 -4.33 12.04 1.84
CA GLY A 113 -5.42 12.04 0.86
C GLY A 113 -5.04 12.78 -0.44
N MET A 114 -4.41 13.95 -0.33
CA MET A 114 -3.92 14.71 -1.49
C MET A 114 -2.87 13.91 -2.30
N LEU A 115 -2.00 13.16 -1.63
CA LEU A 115 -1.04 12.28 -2.28
C LEU A 115 -1.75 11.20 -3.09
N ILE A 116 -2.71 10.48 -2.50
CA ILE A 116 -3.47 9.43 -3.20
C ILE A 116 -4.19 10.01 -4.42
N GLU A 117 -4.83 11.16 -4.30
CA GLU A 117 -5.51 11.83 -5.43
C GLU A 117 -4.53 12.29 -6.53
N SER A 118 -3.31 12.66 -6.17
CA SER A 118 -2.27 12.99 -7.16
C SER A 118 -1.78 11.73 -7.88
N LEU A 119 -1.51 10.67 -7.13
CA LEU A 119 -1.06 9.38 -7.69
C LEU A 119 -2.13 8.74 -8.59
N ARG A 120 -3.43 8.95 -8.32
CA ARG A 120 -4.51 8.47 -9.20
C ARG A 120 -4.43 9.05 -10.61
N LYS A 121 -3.83 10.23 -10.79
CA LYS A 121 -3.66 10.86 -12.11
C LYS A 121 -2.47 10.28 -12.90
N GLU A 122 -1.55 9.63 -12.23
CA GLU A 122 -0.27 9.16 -12.78
C GLU A 122 -0.23 7.64 -12.97
N PHE A 123 -0.95 6.90 -12.12
CA PHE A 123 -0.93 5.43 -12.07
C PHE A 123 -2.30 4.83 -12.33
N ASP A 124 -2.34 3.74 -13.08
CA ASP A 124 -3.57 2.97 -13.33
C ASP A 124 -3.98 2.18 -12.07
N VAL A 125 -3.00 1.71 -11.31
CA VAL A 125 -3.22 0.90 -10.11
C VAL A 125 -2.29 1.35 -9.00
N ILE A 126 -2.88 1.62 -7.83
CA ILE A 126 -2.19 1.94 -6.60
C ILE A 126 -2.42 0.79 -5.62
N ILE A 127 -1.35 0.21 -5.10
CA ILE A 127 -1.42 -0.86 -4.10
C ILE A 127 -0.76 -0.35 -2.83
N ILE A 128 -1.48 -0.39 -1.71
CA ILE A 128 -0.98 0.05 -0.40
C ILE A 128 -0.82 -1.18 0.48
N ASP A 129 0.40 -1.53 0.83
CA ASP A 129 0.70 -2.57 1.82
C ASP A 129 0.49 -1.99 3.22
N CYS A 130 -0.50 -2.48 3.94
CA CYS A 130 -0.93 -1.94 5.21
C CYS A 130 -0.53 -2.82 6.39
N PRO A 131 -0.42 -2.26 7.62
CA PRO A 131 -0.24 -3.07 8.81
C PRO A 131 -1.39 -4.04 9.03
N PRO A 132 -1.21 -5.08 9.88
CA PRO A 132 -2.28 -6.00 10.24
C PRO A 132 -3.48 -5.27 10.87
N ALA A 133 -4.70 -5.69 10.54
CA ALA A 133 -5.94 -5.07 10.97
C ALA A 133 -6.19 -5.19 12.49
N ASN A 134 -5.52 -6.11 13.19
CA ASN A 134 -5.57 -6.15 14.65
C ASN A 134 -4.91 -4.92 15.32
N MET A 135 -4.09 -4.18 14.59
CA MET A 135 -3.56 -2.86 14.95
C MET A 135 -4.47 -1.70 14.48
N MET A 136 -5.70 -1.97 14.31
CA MET A 136 -6.92 -1.34 13.80
C MET A 136 -6.88 0.12 13.30
N ALA A 137 -6.16 1.03 13.92
CA ALA A 137 -6.27 2.46 13.60
C ALA A 137 -5.69 2.80 12.21
N ASP A 138 -4.51 2.29 11.90
CA ASP A 138 -3.80 2.64 10.66
C ASP A 138 -4.55 2.12 9.42
N ALA A 139 -5.00 0.86 9.45
CA ALA A 139 -5.76 0.25 8.36
C ALA A 139 -7.13 0.93 8.14
N ALA A 140 -7.81 1.33 9.23
CA ALA A 140 -9.08 2.05 9.15
C ALA A 140 -8.92 3.47 8.57
N ILE A 141 -7.80 4.13 8.82
CA ILE A 141 -7.49 5.45 8.25
C ILE A 141 -7.22 5.32 6.75
N ILE A 142 -6.34 4.40 6.35
CA ILE A 142 -6.00 4.15 4.94
C ILE A 142 -7.24 3.69 4.17
N GLY A 143 -8.10 2.89 4.80
CA GLY A 143 -9.34 2.39 4.23
C GLY A 143 -10.30 3.45 3.69
N LYS A 144 -10.19 4.70 4.17
CA LYS A 144 -11.01 5.84 3.67
C LYS A 144 -10.60 6.31 2.27
N PHE A 145 -9.42 5.96 1.81
CA PHE A 145 -8.83 6.43 0.55
C PHE A 145 -8.73 5.33 -0.51
N VAL A 146 -9.20 4.11 -0.20
CA VAL A 146 -9.10 2.97 -1.12
C VAL A 146 -10.44 2.58 -1.70
N ASP A 147 -10.40 2.01 -2.90
CA ASP A 147 -11.59 1.53 -3.60
C ASP A 147 -11.91 0.09 -3.21
N LYS A 148 -10.86 -0.71 -2.90
CA LYS A 148 -11.00 -2.13 -2.55
C LYS A 148 -9.97 -2.57 -1.53
N THR A 149 -10.37 -3.53 -0.69
CA THR A 149 -9.49 -4.17 0.29
C THR A 149 -9.24 -5.63 -0.09
N ILE A 150 -7.98 -6.03 -0.10
CA ILE A 150 -7.55 -7.42 -0.20
C ILE A 150 -7.13 -7.86 1.20
N PHE A 151 -7.93 -8.77 1.77
CA PHE A 151 -7.68 -9.30 3.09
C PHE A 151 -6.97 -10.65 3.00
N VAL A 152 -5.72 -10.70 3.44
CA VAL A 152 -4.88 -11.89 3.35
C VAL A 152 -5.10 -12.78 4.57
N VAL A 153 -5.56 -14.01 4.33
CA VAL A 153 -5.77 -15.03 5.36
C VAL A 153 -4.79 -16.16 5.14
N ARG A 154 -3.98 -16.45 6.15
CA ARG A 154 -3.04 -17.58 6.13
C ARG A 154 -3.62 -18.78 6.89
N ALA A 155 -3.74 -19.92 6.20
CA ALA A 155 -4.17 -21.17 6.82
C ALA A 155 -3.24 -21.54 7.98
N GLY A 156 -3.82 -21.96 9.11
CA GLY A 156 -3.09 -22.31 10.33
C GLY A 156 -2.70 -21.12 11.22
N LEU A 157 -2.82 -19.88 10.74
CA LEU A 157 -2.54 -18.67 11.52
C LEU A 157 -3.81 -17.92 11.92
N PHE A 158 -4.88 -18.10 11.16
CA PHE A 158 -6.15 -17.39 11.37
C PHE A 158 -7.21 -18.36 11.92
N GLU A 159 -7.90 -17.96 12.99
CA GLU A 159 -8.98 -18.77 13.58
C GLU A 159 -10.24 -18.69 12.70
N ARG A 160 -10.73 -19.87 12.25
CA ARG A 160 -11.91 -19.98 11.36
C ARG A 160 -13.14 -19.22 11.87
N LYS A 161 -13.34 -19.21 13.20
CA LYS A 161 -14.49 -18.52 13.81
C LYS A 161 -14.48 -17.00 13.62
N LEU A 162 -13.34 -16.40 13.29
CA LEU A 162 -13.22 -14.96 13.04
C LEU A 162 -13.57 -14.58 11.59
N LEU A 163 -13.74 -15.55 10.67
CA LEU A 163 -14.10 -15.27 9.27
C LEU A 163 -15.43 -14.52 9.16
N GLY A 164 -16.42 -14.83 9.99
CA GLY A 164 -17.72 -14.15 10.01
C GLY A 164 -17.69 -12.70 10.54
N GLN A 165 -16.53 -12.22 11.01
CA GLN A 165 -16.34 -10.84 11.47
C GLN A 165 -15.68 -9.96 10.39
N LEU A 166 -15.39 -10.53 9.22
CA LEU A 166 -14.75 -9.82 8.09
C LEU A 166 -15.76 -9.29 7.08
N GLU A 167 -17.07 -9.44 7.34
CA GLU A 167 -18.18 -8.89 6.54
C GLU A 167 -18.51 -7.45 6.91
#